data_fae919c3cbf277f420acb4280063a768
#
_entry.id   fae919c3cbf277f420acb4280063a768
#
_cell.length_a   1.000
_cell.length_b   1.000
_cell.length_c   1.000
_cell.angle_alpha   90.00
_cell.angle_beta   90.00
_cell.angle_gamma   90.00
#
_symmetry.space_group_name_H-M   'P 1'
#
loop_
_entity.id
_entity.type
_entity.pdbx_description
1 polymer ?
#
loop_
_entity_poly.entity_id
_entity_poly.type
_entity_poly.pdbx_seq_one_letter_code
_entity_poly.pdbx_strand_id
1 'polypeptide(L)' 'MPVVTIQLARREPPTTGDQKAALIAGVTRLLQDVLAKRPEDVVVLIQEIDPDNWGQGGETATALRRRRKASGQ' A
#
# COMPACT_ATOMS: atom_id res chain seq x y z
N MET A 1 -20.62 -3.59 6.01
CA MET A 1 -19.63 -3.96 4.98
C MET A 1 -18.34 -3.21 5.26
N PRO A 2 -17.31 -3.89 5.79
CA PRO A 2 -16.04 -3.21 6.03
C PRO A 2 -15.28 -2.94 4.74
N VAL A 3 -14.68 -1.77 4.67
CA VAL A 3 -13.84 -1.36 3.55
C VAL A 3 -12.46 -1.01 4.11
N VAL A 4 -11.43 -1.68 3.58
CA VAL A 4 -10.04 -1.45 3.98
C VAL A 4 -9.27 -0.92 2.78
N THR A 5 -8.55 0.16 2.97
CA THR A 5 -7.73 0.74 1.92
C THR A 5 -6.26 0.64 2.32
N ILE A 6 -5.46 0.07 1.43
CA ILE A 6 -4.00 -0.01 1.59
C ILE A 6 -3.40 0.96 0.59
N GLN A 7 -2.64 1.92 1.07
CA GLN A 7 -1.93 2.86 0.20
C GLN A 7 -0.45 2.48 0.20
N LEU A 8 0.07 2.21 -0.99
CA LEU A 8 1.47 1.83 -1.16
C LEU A 8 2.19 2.91 -1.96
N ALA A 9 3.33 3.33 -1.46
CA ALA A 9 4.22 4.18 -2.24
C ALA A 9 4.82 3.34 -3.37
N ARG A 10 4.63 3.79 -4.61
CA ARG A 10 5.16 3.05 -5.75
C ARG A 10 6.69 3.02 -5.70
N ARG A 11 7.25 1.83 -5.88
CA ARG A 11 8.70 1.60 -5.88
C ARG A 11 9.08 0.65 -7.00
N GLU A 12 10.38 0.59 -7.25
CA GLU A 12 10.96 -0.39 -8.15
C GLU A 12 11.68 -1.48 -7.34
N PRO A 13 11.43 -2.78 -7.58
CA PRO A 13 10.41 -3.27 -8.54
C PRO A 13 8.99 -3.02 -8.04
N PRO A 14 8.01 -2.89 -8.94
CA PRO A 14 6.64 -2.63 -8.52
C PRO A 14 6.02 -3.85 -7.83
N THR A 15 5.02 -3.58 -7.00
CA THR A 15 4.25 -4.65 -6.36
C THR A 15 3.51 -5.45 -7.44
N THR A 16 3.65 -6.77 -7.41
CA THR A 16 3.05 -7.63 -8.41
C THR A 16 1.57 -7.87 -8.14
N GLY A 17 0.85 -8.32 -9.18
CA GLY A 17 -0.53 -8.74 -9.02
C GLY A 17 -0.71 -9.86 -8.00
N ASP A 18 0.22 -10.81 -7.97
CA ASP A 18 0.19 -11.90 -7.00
C ASP A 18 0.37 -11.39 -5.57
N GLN A 19 1.25 -10.43 -5.37
CA GLN A 19 1.44 -9.80 -4.06
C GLN A 19 0.19 -9.05 -3.62
N LYS A 20 -0.43 -8.33 -4.53
CA LYS A 20 -1.68 -7.61 -4.25
C LYS A 20 -2.79 -8.59 -3.90
N ALA A 21 -2.90 -9.69 -4.64
CA ALA A 21 -3.90 -10.72 -4.33
C ALA A 21 -3.67 -11.32 -2.94
N ALA A 22 -2.42 -11.55 -2.56
CA ALA A 22 -2.09 -12.07 -1.23
C ALA A 22 -2.45 -11.07 -0.14
N LEU A 23 -2.22 -9.77 -0.37
CA LEU A 23 -2.60 -8.72 0.58
C LEU A 23 -4.11 -8.67 0.78
N ILE A 24 -4.86 -8.73 -0.31
CA ILE A 24 -6.33 -8.71 -0.26
C ILE A 24 -6.84 -9.92 0.52
N ALA A 25 -6.33 -11.10 0.21
CA ALA A 25 -6.73 -12.33 0.90
C ALA A 25 -6.38 -12.28 2.39
N GLY A 26 -5.17 -11.81 2.71
CA GLY A 26 -4.70 -11.75 4.10
C GLY A 26 -5.50 -10.77 4.95
N VAL A 27 -5.79 -9.59 4.42
CA VAL A 27 -6.59 -8.59 5.13
C VAL A 27 -8.02 -9.10 5.33
N THR A 28 -8.60 -9.73 4.31
CA THR A 28 -9.94 -10.31 4.42
C THR A 28 -9.98 -11.34 5.55
N ARG A 29 -8.98 -12.21 5.61
CA ARG A 29 -8.90 -13.25 6.65
C ARG A 29 -8.75 -12.63 8.03
N LEU A 30 -7.97 -11.56 8.15
CA LEU A 30 -7.80 -10.88 9.42
C LEU A 30 -9.12 -10.33 9.95
N LEU A 31 -9.91 -9.68 9.10
CA LEU A 31 -11.22 -9.17 9.50
C LEU A 31 -12.20 -10.29 9.84
N GLN A 32 -12.09 -11.40 9.14
CA GLN A 32 -12.88 -12.59 9.44
C GLN A 32 -12.53 -13.13 10.84
N ASP A 33 -11.25 -13.22 11.15
CA ASP A 33 -10.78 -13.79 12.41
C ASP A 33 -11.05 -12.87 13.60
N VAL A 34 -10.88 -11.58 13.43
CA VAL A 34 -10.99 -10.61 14.52
C VAL A 34 -12.42 -10.12 14.72
N LEU A 35 -13.13 -9.84 13.62
CA LEU A 35 -14.45 -9.21 13.66
C LEU A 35 -15.58 -10.14 13.27
N ALA A 36 -15.29 -11.40 12.97
CA ALA A 36 -16.27 -12.39 12.54
C ALA A 36 -17.05 -11.92 11.30
N LYS A 37 -16.39 -11.16 10.41
CA LYS A 37 -17.02 -10.72 9.17
C LYS A 37 -16.96 -11.82 8.13
N ARG A 38 -18.00 -11.91 7.30
CA ARG A 38 -18.01 -12.87 6.20
C ARG A 38 -17.07 -12.36 5.10
N PRO A 39 -16.25 -13.24 4.49
CA PRO A 39 -15.32 -12.80 3.45
C PRO A 39 -15.98 -12.04 2.32
N GLU A 40 -17.18 -12.44 1.90
CA GLU A 40 -17.90 -11.82 0.80
C GLU A 40 -18.35 -10.39 1.11
N ASP A 41 -18.35 -9.99 2.38
CA ASP A 41 -18.74 -8.64 2.77
C ASP A 41 -17.55 -7.68 2.92
N VAL A 42 -16.31 -8.20 2.84
CA VAL A 42 -15.10 -7.40 3.04
C VAL A 42 -14.60 -6.88 1.70
N VAL A 43 -14.43 -5.56 1.61
CA VAL A 43 -13.84 -4.92 0.44
C VAL A 43 -12.45 -4.42 0.80
N VAL A 44 -11.45 -4.77 -0.01
CA VAL A 44 -10.08 -4.31 0.16
C VAL A 44 -9.65 -3.57 -1.10
N LEU A 45 -9.18 -2.35 -0.93
CA LEU A 45 -8.70 -1.51 -2.02
C LEU A 45 -7.21 -1.30 -1.87
N ILE A 46 -6.48 -1.42 -2.97
CA ILE A 46 -5.04 -1.12 -2.98
C ILE A 46 -4.83 0.05 -3.93
N GLN A 47 -4.21 1.10 -3.41
CA GLN A 47 -3.84 2.29 -4.18
C GLN A 47 -2.33 2.41 -4.21
N GLU A 48 -1.77 2.49 -5.40
CA GLU A 48 -0.35 2.79 -5.57
C GLU A 48 -0.20 4.27 -5.79
N ILE A 49 0.62 4.91 -4.97
CA ILE A 49 0.81 6.35 -5.00
C ILE A 49 2.16 6.64 -5.65
N ASP A 50 2.12 7.42 -6.74
CA ASP A 50 3.32 7.87 -7.41
C ASP A 50 4.16 8.71 -6.44
N PRO A 51 5.48 8.54 -6.40
CA PRO A 51 6.34 9.33 -5.50
C PRO A 51 6.31 10.83 -5.75
N ASP A 52 5.82 11.27 -6.91
CA ASP A 52 5.61 12.70 -7.16
C ASP A 52 4.31 13.20 -6.51
N ASN A 53 3.44 12.29 -6.06
CA ASN A 53 2.11 12.63 -5.55
C ASN A 53 2.02 12.63 -4.03
N TRP A 54 3.12 12.37 -3.34
CA TRP A 54 3.12 12.49 -1.88
C TRP A 54 4.46 13.05 -1.42
N GLY A 55 4.43 13.68 -0.27
CA GLY A 55 5.61 14.33 0.25
C GLY A 55 5.65 14.35 1.76
N GLN A 56 6.79 14.75 2.27
CA GLN A 56 7.05 14.82 3.68
C GLN A 56 7.97 16.00 3.92
N GLY A 57 7.60 16.86 4.87
CA GLY A 57 8.42 18.03 5.18
C GLY A 57 8.51 19.03 4.04
N GLY A 58 7.52 19.05 3.14
CA GLY A 58 7.50 19.98 2.00
C GLY A 58 8.24 19.48 0.76
N GLU A 59 8.80 18.27 0.81
CA GLU A 59 9.49 17.69 -0.33
C GLU A 59 8.72 16.46 -0.84
N THR A 60 8.73 16.26 -2.16
CA THR A 60 8.15 15.04 -2.74
C THR A 60 8.98 13.82 -2.36
N ALA A 61 8.33 12.66 -2.38
CA ALA A 61 9.05 11.39 -2.17
C ALA A 61 10.16 11.20 -3.21
N THR A 62 9.92 11.64 -4.46
CA THR A 62 10.93 11.60 -5.52
C THR A 62 12.17 12.39 -5.11
N ALA A 63 12.01 13.61 -4.62
CA ALA A 63 13.13 14.45 -4.19
C ALA A 63 13.86 13.84 -3.00
N LEU A 64 13.12 13.30 -2.02
CA LEU A 64 13.69 12.67 -0.86
C LEU A 64 14.56 11.45 -1.24
N ARG A 65 14.07 10.64 -2.18
CA ARG A 65 14.80 9.45 -2.65
C ARG A 65 16.08 9.84 -3.37
N ARG A 66 16.02 10.88 -4.21
CA ARG A 66 17.21 11.39 -4.91
C ARG A 66 18.26 11.87 -3.92
N ARG A 67 17.84 12.61 -2.90
CA ARG A 67 18.75 13.13 -1.88
C ARG A 67 19.39 12.01 -1.09
N ARG A 68 18.64 10.99 -0.70
CA ARG A 68 19.17 9.83 0.01
C ARG A 68 20.16 9.06 -0.85
N LYS A 69 19.85 8.89 -2.12
CA LYS A 69 20.72 8.20 -3.07
C LYS A 69 22.03 8.98 -3.27
N ALA A 70 21.93 10.32 -3.39
CA ALA A 70 23.10 11.18 -3.55
C ALA A 70 24.02 11.15 -2.33
N SER A 71 23.46 10.96 -1.13
CA SER A 71 24.24 10.86 0.11
C SER A 71 24.69 9.42 0.44
N GLY A 72 24.45 8.47 -0.46
CA GLY A 72 24.87 7.09 -0.27
C GLY A 72 24.00 6.25 0.64
N GLN A 73 22.78 6.69 0.88
CA GLN A 73 21.84 5.99 1.77
C GLN A 73 20.76 5.22 1.02
#